data_9664e82e86e44ab05fa192fb3444d383
#
_entry.id   9664e82e86e44ab05fa192fb3444d383
#
_cell.length_a   1.000
_cell.length_b   1.000
_cell.length_c   1.000
_cell.angle_alpha   90.00
_cell.angle_beta   90.00
_cell.angle_gamma   90.00
#
_symmetry.space_group_name_H-M   'P 1'
#
loop_
_entity.id
_entity.type
_entity.pdbx_description
1 polymer ?
#
loop_
_entity_poly.entity_id
_entity_poly.type
_entity_poly.pdbx_seq_one_letter_code
_entity_poly.pdbx_strand_id
1 'polypeptide(L)'
;EKFAAKIFGADETYFVTNGTSTSNKIVFHSCVTPGDIVLIDRNCHKSIMHSIIMTGAIPIYLTPSRNSLGIIGPIHEEEFDWAEIEKKINSSSLVSDKENFRIKLAVVTNSTYDGLCYNTRKIIDRLEGVVDYVLFDEAWYAYANFHPMYVGRYGMSPEIDRERAPTVFTTHSTHKLLAAFSQGSMIHVKDGKKKIDHGRFNEAYMMHMSTSPQYAIIASLDVSSKMMAGNSGRFLIDETIQEAIVFRKKMKHLSEEIEDKEVDRKRRWWFEIWQPAQITMENEKGERKREDIEDIDEQLLKEHPEYWCLKGNEDWHGFGKLESDYILLDPIKVTVMTPGITKQGRMRNWGIPATIVTTFLRDRGIVVEKSGHYSFLILFSLGLTKGKSGTLLAELFTFKKLFDENAPLDDVFPDIVKKHPKKYGRMTLQELSEQMHEYLRKARIARVLKDVYSQAPEQVMLPARAYSELVNGNTELVRIRELQNRISAVMVVPYPPGIPVIMPGERYTPETKRIIEYLNFSEDFDNRFPGFENEMHGLKVKLDSNNKKRYYTYCRSEEHTSELQSRSDL
;
A
#
# COMPACT_ATOMS: atom_id res chain seq x y z
N GLU A 1 -8.24 -27.59 -3.49
CA GLU A 1 -8.02 -26.71 -4.64
C GLU A 1 -9.25 -26.61 -5.54
N LYS A 2 -9.83 -27.69 -6.06
CA LYS A 2 -11.04 -27.66 -6.91
C LYS A 2 -12.24 -26.98 -6.23
N PHE A 3 -12.43 -27.24 -4.93
CA PHE A 3 -13.49 -26.59 -4.15
C PHE A 3 -13.20 -25.10 -3.99
N ALA A 4 -11.96 -24.71 -3.69
CA ALA A 4 -11.55 -23.33 -3.61
C ALA A 4 -11.74 -22.61 -4.95
N ALA A 5 -11.33 -23.19 -6.07
CA ALA A 5 -11.56 -22.62 -7.40
C ALA A 5 -13.04 -22.29 -7.62
N LYS A 6 -13.94 -23.23 -7.29
CA LYS A 6 -15.39 -23.02 -7.42
C LYS A 6 -15.90 -21.82 -6.62
N ILE A 7 -15.47 -21.66 -5.36
CA ILE A 7 -15.99 -20.58 -4.52
C ILE A 7 -15.38 -19.22 -4.84
N PHE A 8 -14.12 -19.19 -5.31
CA PHE A 8 -13.47 -17.96 -5.73
C PHE A 8 -13.79 -17.55 -7.18
N GLY A 9 -14.55 -18.38 -7.93
CA GLY A 9 -14.91 -18.11 -9.33
C GLY A 9 -13.74 -18.24 -10.30
N ALA A 10 -12.77 -19.06 -9.95
CA ALA A 10 -11.59 -19.38 -10.76
C ALA A 10 -11.79 -20.68 -11.57
N ASP A 11 -11.07 -20.82 -12.67
CA ASP A 11 -10.99 -22.10 -13.39
C ASP A 11 -10.11 -23.10 -12.62
N GLU A 12 -8.97 -22.61 -12.09
CA GLU A 12 -8.05 -23.39 -11.28
C GLU A 12 -7.58 -22.58 -10.05
N THR A 13 -7.26 -23.32 -8.99
CA THR A 13 -6.66 -22.75 -7.77
C THR A 13 -5.52 -23.64 -7.30
N TYR A 14 -4.40 -23.00 -6.92
CA TYR A 14 -3.22 -23.67 -6.37
C TYR A 14 -2.98 -23.20 -4.94
N PHE A 15 -2.79 -24.13 -4.02
CA PHE A 15 -2.46 -23.85 -2.63
C PHE A 15 -0.95 -23.66 -2.46
N VAL A 16 -0.55 -22.57 -1.85
CA VAL A 16 0.85 -22.21 -1.64
C VAL A 16 1.13 -22.08 -0.14
N THR A 17 2.16 -22.78 0.34
CA THR A 17 2.50 -22.87 1.77
C THR A 17 3.60 -21.90 2.20
N ASN A 18 4.06 -21.02 1.33
CA ASN A 18 5.14 -20.04 1.57
C ASN A 18 4.71 -18.58 1.34
N GLY A 19 3.41 -18.29 1.49
CA GLY A 19 2.86 -16.94 1.38
C GLY A 19 2.77 -16.42 -0.05
N THR A 20 2.07 -15.31 -0.22
CA THR A 20 1.89 -14.66 -1.53
C THR A 20 3.19 -14.20 -2.17
N SER A 21 4.24 -13.97 -1.39
CA SER A 21 5.58 -13.73 -1.96
C SER A 21 6.06 -14.87 -2.86
N THR A 22 5.72 -16.11 -2.53
CA THR A 22 5.99 -17.28 -3.35
C THR A 22 4.97 -17.40 -4.49
N SER A 23 3.69 -17.15 -4.22
CA SER A 23 2.65 -17.14 -5.25
C SER A 23 2.97 -16.20 -6.41
N ASN A 24 3.42 -14.98 -6.11
CA ASN A 24 3.83 -14.01 -7.13
C ASN A 24 5.00 -14.51 -7.97
N LYS A 25 6.01 -15.13 -7.35
CA LYS A 25 7.16 -15.73 -8.07
C LYS A 25 6.72 -16.87 -8.98
N ILE A 26 5.80 -17.73 -8.53
CA ILE A 26 5.25 -18.83 -9.33
C ILE A 26 4.56 -18.26 -10.58
N VAL A 27 3.68 -17.27 -10.42
CA VAL A 27 3.00 -16.64 -11.55
C VAL A 27 4.01 -16.07 -12.56
N PHE A 28 5.02 -15.33 -12.09
CA PHE A 28 6.05 -14.80 -12.98
C PHE A 28 6.79 -15.91 -13.73
N HIS A 29 7.30 -16.92 -13.04
CA HIS A 29 8.04 -18.02 -13.69
C HIS A 29 7.17 -18.91 -14.60
N SER A 30 5.85 -18.88 -14.44
CA SER A 30 4.94 -19.61 -15.33
C SER A 30 4.72 -18.94 -16.69
N CYS A 31 4.98 -17.62 -16.79
CA CYS A 31 4.60 -16.87 -17.98
C CYS A 31 5.62 -15.82 -18.47
N VAL A 32 6.68 -15.52 -17.71
CA VAL A 32 7.66 -14.48 -18.02
C VAL A 32 9.06 -15.09 -18.17
N THR A 33 9.78 -14.66 -19.20
CA THR A 33 11.16 -15.06 -19.52
C THR A 33 12.07 -13.84 -19.63
N PRO A 34 13.42 -14.01 -19.61
CA PRO A 34 14.34 -12.88 -19.73
C PRO A 34 14.07 -12.03 -20.99
N GLY A 35 13.99 -10.71 -20.79
CA GLY A 35 13.73 -9.75 -21.86
C GLY A 35 12.24 -9.48 -22.14
N ASP A 36 11.32 -10.26 -21.56
CA ASP A 36 9.88 -9.95 -21.64
C ASP A 36 9.57 -8.63 -20.94
N ILE A 37 8.74 -7.79 -21.57
CA ILE A 37 8.23 -6.55 -20.96
C ILE A 37 7.08 -6.88 -20.03
N VAL A 38 7.11 -6.26 -18.83
CA VAL A 38 6.05 -6.37 -17.83
C VAL A 38 5.61 -4.98 -17.36
N LEU A 39 4.29 -4.73 -17.36
CA LEU A 39 3.71 -3.51 -16.77
C LEU A 39 3.57 -3.72 -15.26
N ILE A 40 4.10 -2.82 -14.45
CA ILE A 40 4.17 -3.00 -13.00
C ILE A 40 3.62 -1.77 -12.27
N ASP A 41 2.61 -1.98 -11.45
CA ASP A 41 2.23 -1.00 -10.43
C ASP A 41 3.46 -0.64 -9.58
N ARG A 42 3.86 0.63 -9.60
CA ARG A 42 5.03 1.06 -8.79
C ARG A 42 4.78 0.95 -7.28
N ASN A 43 3.52 0.79 -6.85
CA ASN A 43 3.13 0.46 -5.48
C ASN A 43 3.19 -1.05 -5.19
N CYS A 44 3.89 -1.83 -5.97
CA CYS A 44 3.96 -3.28 -5.81
C CYS A 44 4.70 -3.71 -4.54
N HIS A 45 4.29 -4.86 -4.01
CA HIS A 45 5.02 -5.52 -2.94
C HIS A 45 6.42 -5.96 -3.42
N LYS A 46 7.40 -5.96 -2.50
CA LYS A 46 8.80 -6.36 -2.81
C LYS A 46 8.94 -7.72 -3.51
N SER A 47 7.98 -8.65 -3.33
CA SER A 47 8.00 -9.94 -4.02
C SER A 47 7.86 -9.82 -5.53
N ILE A 48 7.14 -8.82 -6.03
CA ILE A 48 7.04 -8.53 -7.46
C ILE A 48 8.41 -8.11 -8.01
N MET A 49 9.12 -7.22 -7.30
CA MET A 49 10.48 -6.84 -7.68
C MET A 49 11.43 -8.04 -7.66
N HIS A 50 11.33 -8.91 -6.64
CA HIS A 50 12.11 -10.15 -6.62
C HIS A 50 11.78 -11.06 -7.81
N SER A 51 10.51 -11.12 -8.22
CA SER A 51 10.08 -11.88 -9.40
C SER A 51 10.68 -11.32 -10.70
N ILE A 52 10.72 -9.99 -10.84
CA ILE A 52 11.38 -9.31 -11.98
C ILE A 52 12.88 -9.64 -12.01
N ILE A 53 13.55 -9.57 -10.86
CA ILE A 53 14.98 -9.91 -10.73
C ILE A 53 15.22 -11.36 -11.16
N MET A 54 14.40 -12.31 -10.67
CA MET A 54 14.59 -13.73 -10.91
C MET A 54 14.27 -14.13 -12.35
N THR A 55 13.30 -13.49 -13.00
CA THR A 55 12.92 -13.78 -14.39
C THR A 55 13.73 -13.01 -15.42
N GLY A 56 14.43 -11.95 -15.03
CA GLY A 56 15.14 -11.06 -15.96
C GLY A 56 14.22 -10.20 -16.83
N ALA A 57 12.99 -9.97 -16.39
CA ALA A 57 12.02 -9.14 -17.09
C ALA A 57 12.42 -7.67 -17.16
N ILE A 58 11.88 -6.94 -18.14
CA ILE A 58 12.00 -5.50 -18.29
C ILE A 58 10.77 -4.83 -17.70
N PRO A 59 10.86 -4.14 -16.55
CA PRO A 59 9.71 -3.49 -15.94
C PRO A 59 9.43 -2.13 -16.60
N ILE A 60 8.17 -1.89 -16.94
CA ILE A 60 7.61 -0.58 -17.28
C ILE A 60 6.63 -0.20 -16.16
N TYR A 61 6.92 0.88 -15.45
CA TYR A 61 6.16 1.23 -14.26
C TYR A 61 4.92 2.06 -14.57
N LEU A 62 3.78 1.63 -14.00
CA LEU A 62 2.56 2.41 -13.88
C LEU A 62 2.62 3.18 -12.56
N THR A 63 2.39 4.48 -12.61
CA THR A 63 2.62 5.36 -11.45
C THR A 63 1.32 5.65 -10.72
N PRO A 64 1.14 5.17 -9.48
CA PRO A 64 -0.02 5.51 -8.67
C PRO A 64 0.02 6.97 -8.22
N SER A 65 -1.15 7.59 -8.14
CA SER A 65 -1.29 8.94 -7.61
C SER A 65 -1.08 9.01 -6.10
N ARG A 66 -0.93 10.23 -5.57
CA ARG A 66 -0.87 10.50 -4.14
C ARG A 66 -1.60 11.78 -3.81
N ASN A 67 -2.28 11.76 -2.68
CA ASN A 67 -2.87 12.97 -2.16
C ASN A 67 -1.90 13.71 -1.22
N SER A 68 -2.29 14.90 -0.84
CA SER A 68 -1.50 15.77 0.05
C SER A 68 -1.37 15.25 1.50
N LEU A 69 -2.14 14.24 1.86
CA LEU A 69 -2.09 13.57 3.17
C LEU A 69 -1.08 12.42 3.20
N GLY A 70 -0.48 12.09 2.04
CA GLY A 70 0.44 10.96 1.89
C GLY A 70 -0.27 9.62 1.71
N ILE A 71 -1.59 9.63 1.49
CA ILE A 71 -2.37 8.43 1.19
C ILE A 71 -2.06 7.97 -0.23
N ILE A 72 -1.88 6.66 -0.38
CA ILE A 72 -1.59 6.02 -1.66
C ILE A 72 -2.88 6.00 -2.49
N GLY A 73 -2.84 6.68 -3.62
CA GLY A 73 -3.95 6.74 -4.57
C GLY A 73 -3.93 5.62 -5.60
N PRO A 74 -4.91 5.65 -6.50
CA PRO A 74 -4.96 4.72 -7.61
C PRO A 74 -3.93 5.08 -8.70
N ILE A 75 -3.62 4.11 -9.53
CA ILE A 75 -3.13 4.35 -10.88
C ILE A 75 -4.31 4.95 -11.65
N HIS A 76 -4.12 6.10 -12.27
CA HIS A 76 -5.15 6.70 -13.11
C HIS A 76 -5.42 5.87 -14.35
N GLU A 77 -6.62 5.96 -14.88
CA GLU A 77 -7.11 5.14 -15.99
C GLU A 77 -6.24 5.30 -17.24
N GLU A 78 -5.76 6.52 -17.49
CA GLU A 78 -4.93 6.85 -18.66
C GLU A 78 -3.58 6.11 -18.66
N GLU A 79 -3.08 5.70 -17.49
CA GLU A 79 -1.86 4.90 -17.36
C GLU A 79 -1.99 3.51 -18.03
N PHE A 80 -3.23 3.02 -18.18
CA PHE A 80 -3.53 1.76 -18.86
C PHE A 80 -3.86 1.93 -20.37
N ASP A 81 -3.91 3.16 -20.87
CA ASP A 81 -4.16 3.41 -22.29
C ASP A 81 -2.91 3.09 -23.12
N TRP A 82 -3.14 2.47 -24.28
CA TRP A 82 -2.04 2.07 -25.17
C TRP A 82 -1.06 3.20 -25.47
N ALA A 83 -1.57 4.40 -25.77
CA ALA A 83 -0.72 5.55 -26.10
C ALA A 83 0.26 5.93 -24.97
N GLU A 84 -0.17 5.85 -23.70
CA GLU A 84 0.70 6.14 -22.57
C GLU A 84 1.67 4.99 -22.29
N ILE A 85 1.22 3.75 -22.43
CA ILE A 85 2.09 2.56 -22.33
C ILE A 85 3.17 2.59 -23.40
N GLU A 86 2.82 2.82 -24.65
CA GLU A 86 3.74 2.91 -25.80
C GLU A 86 4.78 4.03 -25.60
N LYS A 87 4.35 5.20 -25.15
CA LYS A 87 5.22 6.32 -24.80
C LYS A 87 6.25 5.94 -23.74
N LYS A 88 5.84 5.22 -22.67
CA LYS A 88 6.73 4.74 -21.61
C LYS A 88 7.74 3.72 -22.15
N ILE A 89 7.32 2.80 -22.99
CA ILE A 89 8.18 1.82 -23.63
C ILE A 89 9.20 2.52 -24.53
N ASN A 90 8.76 3.47 -25.36
CA ASN A 90 9.61 4.24 -26.27
C ASN A 90 10.64 5.10 -25.51
N SER A 91 10.31 5.59 -24.32
CA SER A 91 11.23 6.36 -23.48
C SER A 91 12.18 5.48 -22.65
N SER A 92 11.92 4.18 -22.53
CA SER A 92 12.76 3.27 -21.73
C SER A 92 14.09 2.98 -22.44
N SER A 93 15.19 3.16 -21.71
CA SER A 93 16.52 2.77 -22.18
C SER A 93 16.77 1.25 -22.12
N LEU A 94 15.89 0.52 -21.43
CA LEU A 94 16.01 -0.92 -21.23
C LEU A 94 15.40 -1.75 -22.37
N VAL A 95 14.50 -1.14 -23.17
CA VAL A 95 13.86 -1.79 -24.32
C VAL A 95 14.69 -1.52 -25.57
N SER A 96 15.32 -2.54 -26.12
CA SER A 96 16.18 -2.45 -27.29
C SER A 96 15.39 -2.44 -28.61
N ASP A 97 14.38 -3.31 -28.75
CA ASP A 97 13.49 -3.34 -29.91
C ASP A 97 12.19 -2.63 -29.57
N LYS A 98 12.04 -1.41 -30.10
CA LYS A 98 10.87 -0.54 -29.85
C LYS A 98 9.79 -0.68 -30.92
N GLU A 99 10.04 -1.47 -31.97
CA GLU A 99 9.07 -1.71 -33.06
C GLU A 99 8.38 -3.05 -32.89
N ASN A 100 9.10 -4.08 -32.38
CA ASN A 100 8.60 -5.44 -32.27
C ASN A 100 8.65 -5.92 -30.82
N PHE A 101 7.93 -5.27 -29.93
CA PHE A 101 7.84 -5.69 -28.53
C PHE A 101 6.52 -6.38 -28.21
N ARG A 102 6.53 -7.18 -27.18
CA ARG A 102 5.35 -7.83 -26.61
C ARG A 102 5.33 -7.62 -25.11
N ILE A 103 4.20 -7.15 -24.62
CA ILE A 103 3.98 -7.02 -23.18
C ILE A 103 3.37 -8.33 -22.68
N LYS A 104 4.08 -8.97 -21.75
CA LYS A 104 3.73 -10.31 -21.31
C LYS A 104 2.71 -10.32 -20.21
N LEU A 105 2.94 -9.49 -19.19
CA LEU A 105 2.19 -9.49 -17.94
C LEU A 105 1.98 -8.05 -17.48
N ALA A 106 0.78 -7.73 -17.01
CA ALA A 106 0.52 -6.55 -16.19
C ALA A 106 0.26 -6.97 -14.74
N VAL A 107 0.84 -6.24 -13.79
CA VAL A 107 0.67 -6.47 -12.36
C VAL A 107 0.07 -5.25 -11.70
N VAL A 108 -1.06 -5.42 -11.03
CA VAL A 108 -1.78 -4.37 -10.30
C VAL A 108 -1.99 -4.81 -8.86
N THR A 109 -1.61 -3.97 -7.92
CA THR A 109 -1.89 -4.19 -6.49
C THR A 109 -3.33 -3.82 -6.18
N ASN A 110 -4.16 -4.78 -5.83
CA ASN A 110 -5.58 -4.62 -5.48
C ASN A 110 -5.88 -5.29 -4.13
N SER A 111 -6.35 -4.59 -3.13
CA SER A 111 -6.55 -3.16 -3.02
C SER A 111 -5.26 -2.48 -2.50
N THR A 112 -5.19 -1.15 -2.61
CA THR A 112 -4.08 -0.41 -1.98
C THR A 112 -4.09 -0.56 -0.47
N TYR A 113 -2.99 -0.21 0.19
CA TYR A 113 -2.90 -0.26 1.66
C TYR A 113 -4.02 0.55 2.34
N ASP A 114 -4.34 1.72 1.81
CA ASP A 114 -5.37 2.61 2.34
C ASP A 114 -6.80 2.23 1.92
N GLY A 115 -6.98 1.09 1.23
CA GLY A 115 -8.30 0.52 0.95
C GLY A 115 -8.93 0.98 -0.36
N LEU A 116 -8.15 1.39 -1.35
CA LEU A 116 -8.69 1.72 -2.67
C LEU A 116 -8.77 0.47 -3.54
N CYS A 117 -9.98 0.11 -3.92
CA CYS A 117 -10.32 -1.09 -4.69
C CYS A 117 -10.65 -0.70 -6.12
N TYR A 118 -9.94 -1.27 -7.09
CA TYR A 118 -10.17 -1.01 -8.50
C TYR A 118 -11.43 -1.73 -9.01
N ASN A 119 -12.11 -1.13 -9.99
CA ASN A 119 -12.97 -1.86 -10.90
C ASN A 119 -12.09 -2.70 -11.83
N THR A 120 -11.94 -3.98 -11.50
CA THR A 120 -11.02 -4.88 -12.21
C THR A 120 -11.44 -5.13 -13.65
N ARG A 121 -12.75 -5.07 -13.93
CA ARG A 121 -13.28 -5.19 -15.29
C ARG A 121 -12.74 -4.07 -16.19
N LYS A 122 -12.79 -2.82 -15.73
CA LYS A 122 -12.29 -1.68 -16.50
C LYS A 122 -10.80 -1.79 -16.82
N ILE A 123 -10.00 -2.33 -15.89
CA ILE A 123 -8.57 -2.58 -16.12
C ILE A 123 -8.38 -3.69 -17.17
N ILE A 124 -9.10 -4.80 -17.02
CA ILE A 124 -9.00 -5.94 -17.95
C ILE A 124 -9.39 -5.49 -19.36
N ASP A 125 -10.49 -4.72 -19.52
CA ASP A 125 -10.95 -4.23 -20.81
C ASP A 125 -9.93 -3.30 -21.51
N ARG A 126 -9.23 -2.44 -20.74
CA ARG A 126 -8.17 -1.56 -21.29
C ARG A 126 -6.91 -2.33 -21.68
N LEU A 127 -6.63 -3.44 -21.00
CA LEU A 127 -5.48 -4.30 -21.28
C LEU A 127 -5.77 -5.40 -22.30
N GLU A 128 -7.00 -5.46 -22.83
CA GLU A 128 -7.39 -6.40 -23.87
C GLU A 128 -6.57 -6.18 -25.15
N GLY A 129 -5.92 -7.24 -25.62
CA GLY A 129 -5.01 -7.16 -26.78
C GLY A 129 -3.66 -6.48 -26.50
N VAL A 130 -3.46 -5.89 -25.33
CA VAL A 130 -2.23 -5.22 -24.92
C VAL A 130 -1.28 -6.21 -24.24
N VAL A 131 -1.80 -7.04 -23.34
CA VAL A 131 -1.01 -8.02 -22.57
C VAL A 131 -1.54 -9.45 -22.73
N ASP A 132 -0.68 -10.44 -22.53
CA ASP A 132 -1.11 -11.86 -22.50
C ASP A 132 -1.80 -12.21 -21.18
N TYR A 133 -1.31 -11.64 -20.06
CA TYR A 133 -1.68 -11.99 -18.70
C TYR A 133 -1.84 -10.76 -17.83
N VAL A 134 -2.76 -10.83 -16.86
CA VAL A 134 -2.90 -9.84 -15.78
C VAL A 134 -2.77 -10.56 -14.45
N LEU A 135 -1.97 -10.02 -13.53
CA LEU A 135 -1.90 -10.43 -12.13
C LEU A 135 -2.46 -9.33 -11.24
N PHE A 136 -3.55 -9.61 -10.54
CA PHE A 136 -3.97 -8.82 -9.40
C PHE A 136 -3.33 -9.38 -8.13
N ASP A 137 -2.39 -8.62 -7.53
CA ASP A 137 -1.85 -8.94 -6.20
C ASP A 137 -2.88 -8.48 -5.16
N GLU A 138 -3.70 -9.43 -4.74
CA GLU A 138 -4.79 -9.26 -3.77
C GLU A 138 -4.44 -9.87 -2.40
N ALA A 139 -3.16 -9.80 -2.03
CA ALA A 139 -2.67 -10.37 -0.77
C ALA A 139 -3.44 -9.86 0.48
N TRP A 140 -4.05 -8.69 0.41
CA TRP A 140 -4.82 -8.05 1.47
C TRP A 140 -6.32 -7.96 1.17
N TYR A 141 -6.83 -8.75 0.21
CA TYR A 141 -8.16 -8.50 -0.34
C TYR A 141 -8.97 -9.77 -0.61
N ALA A 142 -8.51 -10.93 -0.13
CA ALA A 142 -9.13 -12.23 -0.35
C ALA A 142 -10.62 -12.34 0.08
N TYR A 143 -11.09 -11.50 1.01
CA TYR A 143 -12.47 -11.47 1.49
C TYR A 143 -13.45 -10.87 0.48
N ALA A 144 -12.98 -10.06 -0.46
CA ALA A 144 -13.83 -9.31 -1.40
C ALA A 144 -14.78 -10.20 -2.21
N ASN A 145 -14.36 -11.42 -2.51
CA ASN A 145 -15.16 -12.39 -3.27
C ASN A 145 -16.50 -12.78 -2.58
N PHE A 146 -16.64 -12.48 -1.30
CA PHE A 146 -17.74 -13.04 -0.48
C PHE A 146 -18.80 -12.02 -0.06
N HIS A 147 -18.73 -10.78 -0.57
CA HIS A 147 -19.72 -9.76 -0.24
C HIS A 147 -20.11 -8.90 -1.46
N PRO A 148 -21.40 -8.56 -1.64
CA PRO A 148 -21.90 -7.76 -2.77
C PRO A 148 -21.22 -6.39 -2.91
N MET A 149 -20.76 -5.78 -1.81
CA MET A 149 -20.00 -4.53 -1.78
C MET A 149 -18.87 -4.49 -2.80
N TYR A 150 -18.23 -5.63 -3.06
CA TYR A 150 -17.01 -5.73 -3.87
C TYR A 150 -17.22 -6.36 -5.25
N VAL A 151 -18.45 -6.56 -5.69
CA VAL A 151 -18.73 -7.12 -7.02
C VAL A 151 -18.08 -6.24 -8.10
N GLY A 152 -17.35 -6.87 -9.02
CA GLY A 152 -16.56 -6.15 -10.05
C GLY A 152 -15.23 -5.56 -9.55
N ARG A 153 -14.86 -5.76 -8.27
CA ARG A 153 -13.71 -5.12 -7.63
C ARG A 153 -12.55 -6.06 -7.30
N TYR A 154 -12.65 -7.35 -7.58
CA TYR A 154 -11.57 -8.34 -7.38
C TYR A 154 -11.31 -9.13 -8.66
N GLY A 155 -10.10 -9.64 -8.84
CA GLY A 155 -9.63 -10.16 -10.11
C GLY A 155 -10.42 -11.35 -10.66
N MET A 156 -11.00 -12.18 -9.79
CA MET A 156 -11.85 -13.31 -10.22
C MET A 156 -13.33 -12.93 -10.40
N SER A 157 -13.74 -11.69 -10.08
CA SER A 157 -15.14 -11.26 -10.11
C SER A 157 -15.74 -11.22 -11.51
N PRO A 158 -15.16 -10.49 -12.48
CA PRO A 158 -15.86 -10.25 -13.71
C PRO A 158 -15.94 -11.51 -14.57
N GLU A 159 -17.06 -11.65 -15.26
CA GLU A 159 -17.08 -12.48 -16.45
C GLU A 159 -16.24 -11.80 -17.52
N ILE A 160 -15.27 -12.51 -18.07
CA ILE A 160 -14.38 -12.03 -19.11
C ILE A 160 -14.78 -12.62 -20.46
N ASP A 161 -14.61 -11.86 -21.53
CA ASP A 161 -14.66 -12.40 -22.88
C ASP A 161 -13.39 -13.25 -23.12
N ARG A 162 -13.54 -14.56 -23.01
CA ARG A 162 -12.43 -15.52 -23.09
C ARG A 162 -11.73 -15.55 -24.44
N GLU A 163 -12.35 -15.01 -25.48
CA GLU A 163 -11.77 -14.93 -26.83
C GLU A 163 -10.86 -13.70 -26.99
N ARG A 164 -11.00 -12.71 -26.10
CA ARG A 164 -10.33 -11.43 -26.22
C ARG A 164 -9.50 -11.03 -25.00
N ALA A 165 -10.04 -11.25 -23.81
CA ALA A 165 -9.42 -10.83 -22.56
C ALA A 165 -8.09 -11.59 -22.26
N PRO A 166 -7.14 -10.96 -21.57
CA PRO A 166 -5.97 -11.67 -21.03
C PRO A 166 -6.39 -12.73 -20.01
N THR A 167 -5.55 -13.75 -19.80
CA THR A 167 -5.71 -14.66 -18.66
C THR A 167 -5.42 -13.90 -17.36
N VAL A 168 -6.30 -14.05 -16.38
CA VAL A 168 -6.22 -13.35 -15.10
C VAL A 168 -5.70 -14.28 -14.01
N PHE A 169 -4.65 -13.84 -13.33
CA PHE A 169 -4.17 -14.40 -12.07
C PHE A 169 -4.58 -13.52 -10.91
N THR A 170 -4.91 -14.15 -9.79
CA THR A 170 -5.08 -13.46 -8.51
C THR A 170 -4.32 -14.19 -7.42
N THR A 171 -3.57 -13.46 -6.60
CA THR A 171 -2.81 -14.04 -5.49
C THR A 171 -3.34 -13.53 -4.16
N HIS A 172 -3.69 -14.45 -3.26
CA HIS A 172 -4.26 -14.16 -1.94
C HIS A 172 -3.34 -14.62 -0.81
N SER A 173 -3.06 -13.77 0.18
CA SER A 173 -2.57 -14.21 1.49
C SER A 173 -3.76 -14.60 2.35
N THR A 174 -4.23 -15.83 2.20
CA THR A 174 -5.40 -16.35 2.92
C THR A 174 -5.22 -16.22 4.44
N HIS A 175 -3.99 -16.31 4.93
CA HIS A 175 -3.65 -16.18 6.35
C HIS A 175 -3.78 -14.76 6.92
N LYS A 176 -3.93 -13.73 6.09
CA LYS A 176 -4.03 -12.33 6.57
C LYS A 176 -5.46 -11.96 6.96
N LEU A 177 -6.40 -12.20 6.08
CA LEU A 177 -7.78 -11.73 6.22
C LEU A 177 -8.86 -12.83 6.11
N LEU A 178 -8.45 -14.06 5.85
CA LEU A 178 -9.28 -15.25 5.98
C LEU A 178 -8.69 -16.18 7.05
N ALA A 179 -9.42 -17.23 7.40
CA ALA A 179 -9.03 -18.13 8.49
C ALA A 179 -8.07 -19.23 8.01
N ALA A 180 -6.83 -18.89 7.73
CA ALA A 180 -5.78 -19.86 7.42
C ALA A 180 -4.55 -19.67 8.32
N PHE A 181 -3.73 -20.72 8.45
CA PHE A 181 -2.48 -20.65 9.18
C PHE A 181 -1.47 -19.72 8.46
N SER A 182 -0.59 -19.11 9.23
CA SER A 182 0.49 -18.28 8.70
C SER A 182 1.19 -18.97 7.53
N GLN A 183 1.56 -18.21 6.50
CA GLN A 183 2.11 -18.65 5.21
C GLN A 183 1.07 -19.25 4.23
N GLY A 184 -0.17 -19.53 4.63
CA GLY A 184 -1.22 -19.99 3.72
C GLY A 184 -1.55 -18.94 2.65
N SER A 185 -1.42 -19.31 1.37
CA SER A 185 -1.70 -18.47 0.21
C SER A 185 -2.36 -19.27 -0.90
N MET A 186 -3.05 -18.58 -1.80
CA MET A 186 -3.68 -19.18 -2.98
C MET A 186 -3.32 -18.41 -4.23
N ILE A 187 -3.18 -19.13 -5.34
CA ILE A 187 -3.15 -18.57 -6.69
C ILE A 187 -4.42 -19.03 -7.38
N HIS A 188 -5.21 -18.09 -7.87
CA HIS A 188 -6.40 -18.33 -8.68
C HIS A 188 -6.11 -17.98 -10.13
N VAL A 189 -6.62 -18.79 -11.06
CA VAL A 189 -6.46 -18.60 -12.49
C VAL A 189 -7.83 -18.57 -13.16
N LYS A 190 -8.06 -17.57 -14.00
CA LYS A 190 -9.20 -17.48 -14.90
C LYS A 190 -8.68 -17.33 -16.33
N ASP A 191 -8.82 -18.39 -17.12
CA ASP A 191 -8.31 -18.42 -18.48
C ASP A 191 -9.03 -17.45 -19.40
N GLY A 192 -8.24 -16.65 -20.10
CA GLY A 192 -8.67 -15.81 -21.22
C GLY A 192 -8.25 -16.39 -22.57
N LYS A 193 -7.98 -15.51 -23.54
CA LYS A 193 -7.54 -15.87 -24.90
C LYS A 193 -6.29 -16.76 -24.91
N LYS A 194 -5.34 -16.45 -24.07
CA LYS A 194 -4.11 -17.24 -23.92
C LYS A 194 -4.16 -18.08 -22.67
N LYS A 195 -4.75 -19.26 -22.78
CA LYS A 195 -4.87 -20.22 -21.70
C LYS A 195 -3.51 -20.63 -21.13
N ILE A 196 -3.49 -20.88 -19.84
CA ILE A 196 -2.33 -21.47 -19.17
C ILE A 196 -2.30 -22.97 -19.42
N ASP A 197 -1.14 -23.47 -19.82
CA ASP A 197 -0.85 -24.89 -19.78
C ASP A 197 -0.54 -25.30 -18.33
N HIS A 198 -1.43 -26.06 -17.71
CA HIS A 198 -1.33 -26.43 -16.31
C HIS A 198 -0.11 -27.33 -16.01
N GLY A 199 0.39 -28.10 -16.99
CA GLY A 199 1.62 -28.87 -16.86
C GLY A 199 2.84 -27.93 -16.69
N ARG A 200 2.95 -26.94 -17.56
CA ARG A 200 4.02 -25.93 -17.47
C ARG A 200 3.89 -25.04 -16.23
N PHE A 201 2.67 -24.71 -15.85
CA PHE A 201 2.43 -23.98 -14.60
C PHE A 201 2.91 -24.78 -13.39
N ASN A 202 2.65 -26.08 -13.39
CA ASN A 202 3.10 -26.97 -12.32
C ASN A 202 4.64 -27.04 -12.22
N GLU A 203 5.38 -26.98 -13.33
CA GLU A 203 6.85 -26.88 -13.28
C GLU A 203 7.31 -25.60 -12.55
N ALA A 204 6.72 -24.46 -12.87
CA ALA A 204 6.99 -23.21 -12.15
C ALA A 204 6.58 -23.29 -10.67
N TYR A 205 5.45 -23.95 -10.38
CA TYR A 205 4.98 -24.19 -9.03
C TYR A 205 5.97 -25.04 -8.23
N MET A 206 6.41 -26.18 -8.78
CA MET A 206 7.36 -27.10 -8.13
C MET A 206 8.74 -26.47 -7.93
N MET A 207 9.16 -25.54 -8.78
CA MET A 207 10.42 -24.78 -8.61
C MET A 207 10.46 -23.99 -7.30
N HIS A 208 9.31 -23.54 -6.80
CA HIS A 208 9.19 -22.68 -5.63
C HIS A 208 8.61 -23.37 -4.40
N MET A 209 8.09 -24.57 -4.55
CA MET A 209 7.43 -25.31 -3.49
C MET A 209 8.29 -26.46 -2.97
N SER A 210 8.13 -26.76 -1.69
CA SER A 210 8.75 -27.97 -1.12
C SER A 210 8.03 -29.22 -1.63
N THR A 211 8.80 -30.28 -1.92
CA THR A 211 8.27 -31.63 -2.19
C THR A 211 7.66 -32.28 -0.94
N SER A 212 7.89 -31.69 0.25
CA SER A 212 7.33 -32.13 1.54
C SER A 212 6.55 -30.97 2.18
N PRO A 213 5.37 -30.61 1.63
CA PRO A 213 4.63 -29.44 2.10
C PRO A 213 4.04 -29.67 3.49
N GLN A 214 3.83 -28.58 4.22
CA GLN A 214 3.17 -28.57 5.51
C GLN A 214 1.66 -28.86 5.35
N TYR A 215 1.23 -30.10 5.65
CA TYR A 215 -0.18 -30.50 5.53
C TYR A 215 -1.13 -29.67 6.38
N ALA A 216 -0.68 -29.19 7.55
CA ALA A 216 -1.51 -28.33 8.40
C ALA A 216 -1.88 -27.00 7.69
N ILE A 217 -0.95 -26.41 6.92
CA ILE A 217 -1.21 -25.21 6.13
C ILE A 217 -2.19 -25.52 5.00
N ILE A 218 -1.97 -26.61 4.26
CA ILE A 218 -2.88 -27.06 3.19
C ILE A 218 -4.30 -27.31 3.73
N ALA A 219 -4.40 -28.01 4.86
CA ALA A 219 -5.70 -28.26 5.51
C ALA A 219 -6.38 -26.95 5.94
N SER A 220 -5.61 -25.99 6.47
CA SER A 220 -6.16 -24.67 6.86
C SER A 220 -6.71 -23.90 5.66
N LEU A 221 -6.10 -24.00 4.48
CA LEU A 221 -6.59 -23.37 3.24
C LEU A 221 -7.90 -24.02 2.78
N ASP A 222 -8.00 -25.35 2.87
CA ASP A 222 -9.26 -26.06 2.54
C ASP A 222 -10.37 -25.71 3.53
N VAL A 223 -10.08 -25.66 4.83
CA VAL A 223 -11.03 -25.24 5.89
C VAL A 223 -11.47 -23.82 5.65
N SER A 224 -10.53 -22.89 5.40
CA SER A 224 -10.84 -21.49 5.09
C SER A 224 -11.78 -21.38 3.89
N SER A 225 -11.52 -22.14 2.84
CA SER A 225 -12.38 -22.19 1.67
C SER A 225 -13.80 -22.66 2.01
N LYS A 226 -13.94 -23.65 2.89
CA LYS A 226 -15.25 -24.14 3.34
C LYS A 226 -15.98 -23.14 4.25
N MET A 227 -15.25 -22.46 5.14
CA MET A 227 -15.83 -21.42 6.00
C MET A 227 -16.42 -20.27 5.19
N MET A 228 -15.78 -19.92 4.06
CA MET A 228 -16.23 -18.83 3.20
C MET A 228 -17.34 -19.23 2.22
N ALA A 229 -17.68 -20.52 2.12
CA ALA A 229 -18.69 -21.00 1.18
C ALA A 229 -20.11 -20.55 1.56
N GLY A 230 -20.88 -20.08 0.58
CA GLY A 230 -22.29 -19.73 0.72
C GLY A 230 -22.55 -18.59 1.71
N ASN A 231 -23.63 -18.69 2.48
CA ASN A 231 -24.07 -17.63 3.38
C ASN A 231 -23.10 -17.35 4.53
N SER A 232 -22.29 -18.34 4.94
CA SER A 232 -21.34 -18.17 6.05
C SER A 232 -20.27 -17.14 5.74
N GLY A 233 -19.68 -17.20 4.55
CA GLY A 233 -18.68 -16.21 4.12
C GLY A 233 -19.28 -14.80 4.03
N ARG A 234 -20.46 -14.70 3.41
CA ARG A 234 -21.19 -13.43 3.33
C ARG A 234 -21.46 -12.83 4.71
N PHE A 235 -21.96 -13.63 5.65
CA PHE A 235 -22.28 -13.18 7.00
C PHE A 235 -21.03 -12.66 7.75
N LEU A 236 -19.91 -13.39 7.65
CA LEU A 236 -18.66 -12.98 8.31
C LEU A 236 -18.14 -11.63 7.78
N ILE A 237 -18.23 -11.39 6.47
CA ILE A 237 -17.81 -10.12 5.88
C ILE A 237 -18.82 -9.02 6.20
N ASP A 238 -20.12 -9.31 6.15
CA ASP A 238 -21.18 -8.36 6.49
C ASP A 238 -21.02 -7.82 7.92
N GLU A 239 -20.77 -8.70 8.91
CA GLU A 239 -20.47 -8.27 10.29
C GLU A 239 -19.22 -7.39 10.37
N THR A 240 -18.17 -7.73 9.62
CA THR A 240 -16.93 -6.95 9.60
C THR A 240 -17.15 -5.54 9.02
N ILE A 241 -17.90 -5.45 7.93
CA ILE A 241 -18.28 -4.16 7.31
C ILE A 241 -19.15 -3.34 8.28
N GLN A 242 -20.13 -3.99 8.92
CA GLN A 242 -20.99 -3.36 9.90
C GLN A 242 -20.20 -2.71 11.04
N GLU A 243 -19.27 -3.45 11.66
CA GLU A 243 -18.43 -2.94 12.76
C GLU A 243 -17.57 -1.74 12.28
N ALA A 244 -17.05 -1.80 11.08
CA ALA A 244 -16.25 -0.71 10.51
C ALA A 244 -17.11 0.55 10.24
N ILE A 245 -18.33 0.40 9.71
CA ILE A 245 -19.26 1.50 9.46
C ILE A 245 -19.68 2.14 10.78
N VAL A 246 -20.05 1.32 11.77
CA VAL A 246 -20.41 1.82 13.13
C VAL A 246 -19.26 2.61 13.75
N PHE A 247 -18.01 2.10 13.63
CA PHE A 247 -16.85 2.83 14.12
C PHE A 247 -16.66 4.17 13.41
N ARG A 248 -16.78 4.20 12.07
CA ARG A 248 -16.66 5.42 11.25
C ARG A 248 -17.69 6.49 11.67
N LYS A 249 -18.95 6.08 11.84
CA LYS A 249 -20.03 6.97 12.30
C LYS A 249 -19.78 7.48 13.72
N LYS A 250 -19.39 6.60 14.66
CA LYS A 250 -19.04 7.01 16.02
C LYS A 250 -17.91 8.03 16.08
N MET A 251 -16.85 7.83 15.29
CA MET A 251 -15.73 8.78 15.23
C MET A 251 -16.18 10.16 14.75
N LYS A 252 -17.07 10.22 13.77
CA LYS A 252 -17.61 11.48 13.24
C LYS A 252 -18.52 12.15 14.29
N HIS A 253 -19.47 11.40 14.85
CA HIS A 253 -20.37 11.88 15.90
C HIS A 253 -19.60 12.46 17.12
N LEU A 254 -18.55 11.74 17.57
CA LEU A 254 -17.70 12.22 18.66
C LEU A 254 -16.96 13.52 18.30
N SER A 255 -16.53 13.68 17.05
CA SER A 255 -15.91 14.93 16.60
C SER A 255 -16.88 16.11 16.73
N GLU A 256 -18.13 15.94 16.35
CA GLU A 256 -19.17 16.96 16.43
C GLU A 256 -19.59 17.24 17.87
N GLU A 257 -19.77 16.21 18.67
CA GLU A 257 -20.10 16.35 20.08
C GLU A 257 -19.02 17.14 20.85
N ILE A 258 -17.74 16.88 20.56
CA ILE A 258 -16.63 17.62 21.18
C ILE A 258 -16.60 19.07 20.68
N GLU A 259 -16.84 19.32 19.40
CA GLU A 259 -16.87 20.69 18.85
C GLU A 259 -18.01 21.50 19.50
N ASP A 260 -19.17 20.91 19.72
CA ASP A 260 -20.35 21.58 20.28
C ASP A 260 -20.28 21.78 21.79
N LYS A 261 -19.84 20.75 22.54
CA LYS A 261 -19.92 20.74 24.01
C LYS A 261 -18.67 21.24 24.72
N GLU A 262 -17.48 21.15 24.09
CA GLU A 262 -16.24 21.57 24.74
C GLU A 262 -16.16 23.10 24.79
N VAL A 263 -16.00 23.66 25.97
CA VAL A 263 -15.95 25.10 26.20
C VAL A 263 -14.58 25.69 25.80
N ASP A 264 -13.50 24.96 26.11
CA ASP A 264 -12.16 25.39 25.77
C ASP A 264 -11.85 25.13 24.30
N ARG A 265 -11.76 26.19 23.49
CA ARG A 265 -11.44 26.09 22.06
C ARG A 265 -10.17 25.33 21.76
N LYS A 266 -9.19 25.28 22.66
CA LYS A 266 -7.94 24.54 22.47
C LYS A 266 -8.16 23.03 22.61
N ARG A 267 -9.23 22.61 23.26
CA ARG A 267 -9.61 21.21 23.46
C ARG A 267 -10.67 20.74 22.47
N ARG A 268 -11.18 21.61 21.59
CA ARG A 268 -12.11 21.29 20.52
C ARG A 268 -11.38 20.61 19.37
N TRP A 269 -10.84 19.43 19.61
CA TRP A 269 -10.20 18.62 18.60
C TRP A 269 -10.49 17.15 18.84
N TRP A 270 -10.58 16.42 17.73
CA TRP A 270 -10.69 14.98 17.71
C TRP A 270 -9.97 14.42 16.49
N PHE A 271 -9.90 13.11 16.40
CA PHE A 271 -9.41 12.37 15.25
C PHE A 271 -10.49 12.35 14.17
N GLU A 272 -10.12 12.62 12.92
CA GLU A 272 -11.04 12.55 11.79
C GLU A 272 -10.86 11.22 11.05
N ILE A 273 -11.90 10.77 10.32
CA ILE A 273 -11.80 9.63 9.41
C ILE A 273 -11.67 10.15 7.98
N TRP A 274 -10.73 9.57 7.24
CA TRP A 274 -10.61 9.84 5.81
C TRP A 274 -11.70 9.07 5.05
N GLN A 275 -12.76 9.78 4.68
CA GLN A 275 -13.96 9.28 4.01
C GLN A 275 -14.76 10.46 3.44
N PRO A 276 -15.76 10.21 2.56
CA PRO A 276 -16.72 11.26 2.20
C PRO A 276 -17.44 11.76 3.46
N ALA A 277 -17.56 13.09 3.58
CA ALA A 277 -18.34 13.69 4.66
C ALA A 277 -19.83 13.54 4.38
N GLN A 278 -20.22 13.70 3.11
CA GLN A 278 -21.59 13.64 2.62
C GLN A 278 -21.70 12.69 1.45
N ILE A 279 -22.83 12.02 1.36
CA ILE A 279 -23.16 11.10 0.27
C ILE A 279 -24.34 11.67 -0.50
N THR A 280 -24.26 11.67 -1.82
CA THR A 280 -25.39 12.02 -2.69
C THR A 280 -26.18 10.73 -2.99
N MET A 281 -27.37 10.63 -2.46
CA MET A 281 -28.32 9.55 -2.74
C MET A 281 -29.28 9.99 -3.84
N GLU A 282 -29.67 9.06 -4.69
CA GLU A 282 -30.66 9.29 -5.74
C GLU A 282 -31.84 8.32 -5.48
N ASN A 283 -33.04 8.86 -5.40
CA ASN A 283 -34.25 8.03 -5.20
C ASN A 283 -34.75 7.45 -6.54
N GLU A 284 -35.74 6.58 -6.49
CA GLU A 284 -36.35 5.94 -7.66
C GLU A 284 -36.93 6.95 -8.69
N LYS A 285 -37.18 8.20 -8.28
CA LYS A 285 -37.67 9.28 -9.13
C LYS A 285 -36.55 10.14 -9.74
N GLY A 286 -35.29 9.80 -9.47
CA GLY A 286 -34.12 10.57 -9.93
C GLY A 286 -33.87 11.85 -9.12
N GLU A 287 -34.55 12.04 -7.98
CA GLU A 287 -34.31 13.16 -7.10
C GLU A 287 -33.05 12.89 -6.26
N ARG A 288 -32.14 13.87 -6.22
CA ARG A 288 -30.87 13.78 -5.51
C ARG A 288 -30.96 14.48 -4.16
N LYS A 289 -30.68 13.75 -3.11
CA LYS A 289 -30.53 14.27 -1.76
C LYS A 289 -29.09 14.06 -1.29
N ARG A 290 -28.52 15.09 -0.64
CA ARG A 290 -27.20 15.00 -0.03
C ARG A 290 -27.36 14.89 1.47
N GLU A 291 -26.78 13.85 2.05
CA GLU A 291 -26.86 13.57 3.48
C GLU A 291 -25.47 13.36 4.07
N ASP A 292 -25.31 13.74 5.33
CA ASP A 292 -24.10 13.46 6.09
C ASP A 292 -23.99 11.94 6.36
N ILE A 293 -22.79 11.37 6.26
CA ILE A 293 -22.59 9.92 6.32
C ILE A 293 -23.07 9.31 7.65
N GLU A 294 -23.01 10.06 8.75
CA GLU A 294 -23.50 9.64 10.07
C GLU A 294 -25.02 9.51 10.15
N ASP A 295 -25.76 10.23 9.32
CA ASP A 295 -27.23 10.22 9.32
C ASP A 295 -27.81 9.08 8.45
N ILE A 296 -27.00 8.54 7.52
CA ILE A 296 -27.43 7.47 6.63
C ILE A 296 -27.53 6.17 7.41
N ASP A 297 -28.58 5.41 7.16
CA ASP A 297 -28.77 4.08 7.72
C ASP A 297 -27.59 3.14 7.39
N GLU A 298 -27.14 2.38 8.36
CA GLU A 298 -25.97 1.50 8.22
C GLU A 298 -26.19 0.40 7.18
N GLN A 299 -27.44 -0.07 7.06
CA GLN A 299 -27.81 -1.08 6.06
C GLN A 299 -27.67 -0.50 4.64
N LEU A 300 -28.10 0.75 4.42
CA LEU A 300 -27.92 1.42 3.13
C LEU A 300 -26.43 1.59 2.80
N LEU A 301 -25.60 1.94 3.78
CA LEU A 301 -24.14 2.05 3.58
C LEU A 301 -23.49 0.69 3.23
N LYS A 302 -24.08 -0.45 3.64
CA LYS A 302 -23.60 -1.78 3.27
C LYS A 302 -24.10 -2.25 1.91
N GLU A 303 -25.31 -1.86 1.53
CA GLU A 303 -25.96 -2.34 0.31
C GLU A 303 -25.63 -1.53 -0.93
N HIS A 304 -25.12 -0.28 -0.76
CA HIS A 304 -24.86 0.67 -1.83
C HIS A 304 -23.35 0.95 -2.01
N PRO A 305 -22.60 0.09 -2.74
CA PRO A 305 -21.17 0.29 -2.98
C PRO A 305 -20.85 1.63 -3.65
N GLU A 306 -21.79 2.20 -4.42
CA GLU A 306 -21.64 3.50 -5.08
C GLU A 306 -21.45 4.66 -4.09
N TYR A 307 -21.84 4.51 -2.82
CA TYR A 307 -21.61 5.50 -1.77
C TYR A 307 -20.14 5.59 -1.33
N TRP A 308 -19.40 4.52 -1.58
CA TRP A 308 -17.96 4.42 -1.29
C TRP A 308 -17.07 4.69 -2.51
N CYS A 309 -17.66 4.88 -3.70
CA CYS A 309 -16.90 5.20 -4.90
C CYS A 309 -16.36 6.61 -4.85
N LEU A 310 -15.07 6.77 -5.20
CA LEU A 310 -14.44 8.06 -5.37
C LEU A 310 -14.99 8.73 -6.64
N LYS A 311 -15.53 9.93 -6.49
CA LYS A 311 -16.10 10.69 -7.60
C LYS A 311 -15.14 11.79 -8.02
N GLY A 312 -14.87 11.93 -9.32
CA GLY A 312 -13.89 12.87 -9.86
C GLY A 312 -14.18 14.35 -9.62
N ASN A 313 -15.37 14.69 -9.13
CA ASN A 313 -15.79 16.05 -8.76
C ASN A 313 -15.77 16.29 -7.23
N GLU A 314 -15.27 15.35 -6.44
CA GLU A 314 -15.19 15.45 -4.98
C GLU A 314 -13.74 15.65 -4.53
N ASP A 315 -13.49 16.67 -3.71
CA ASP A 315 -12.15 17.06 -3.26
C ASP A 315 -11.65 16.26 -2.04
N TRP A 316 -12.54 15.53 -1.34
CA TRP A 316 -12.19 14.88 -0.07
C TRP A 316 -11.09 13.83 -0.20
N HIS A 317 -11.03 13.12 -1.35
CA HIS A 317 -10.03 12.08 -1.57
C HIS A 317 -8.69 12.63 -2.08
N GLY A 318 -8.69 13.79 -2.76
CA GLY A 318 -7.48 14.50 -3.18
C GLY A 318 -6.69 13.88 -4.34
N PHE A 319 -7.30 12.98 -5.14
CA PHE A 319 -6.65 12.32 -6.29
C PHE A 319 -7.00 12.96 -7.65
N GLY A 320 -7.76 14.06 -7.65
CA GLY A 320 -8.19 14.72 -8.89
C GLY A 320 -9.34 14.00 -9.60
N LYS A 321 -9.40 14.12 -10.92
CA LYS A 321 -10.43 13.47 -11.71
C LYS A 321 -10.19 11.97 -11.77
N LEU A 322 -11.25 11.21 -11.59
CA LEU A 322 -11.30 9.76 -11.74
C LEU A 322 -12.53 9.41 -12.55
N GLU A 323 -12.46 8.37 -13.34
CA GLU A 323 -13.59 7.83 -14.07
C GLU A 323 -14.68 7.35 -13.08
N SER A 324 -15.95 7.53 -13.46
CA SER A 324 -17.07 7.05 -12.66
C SER A 324 -16.96 5.55 -12.44
N ASP A 325 -17.26 5.09 -11.22
CA ASP A 325 -17.22 3.68 -10.85
C ASP A 325 -15.85 2.99 -11.05
N TYR A 326 -14.75 3.75 -10.97
CA TYR A 326 -13.42 3.18 -11.15
C TYR A 326 -12.81 2.71 -9.82
N ILE A 327 -12.88 3.53 -8.78
CA ILE A 327 -12.29 3.25 -7.46
C ILE A 327 -13.35 3.29 -6.37
N LEU A 328 -13.32 2.29 -5.50
CA LEU A 328 -14.13 2.19 -4.28
C LEU A 328 -13.22 2.27 -3.05
N LEU A 329 -13.62 3.06 -2.05
CA LEU A 329 -13.00 3.05 -0.73
C LEU A 329 -13.56 1.87 0.08
N ASP A 330 -12.71 0.97 0.48
CA ASP A 330 -13.05 -0.19 1.30
C ASP A 330 -13.50 0.23 2.72
N PRO A 331 -14.73 -0.03 3.12
CA PRO A 331 -15.23 0.36 4.44
C PRO A 331 -14.42 -0.20 5.62
N ILE A 332 -13.86 -1.42 5.48
CA ILE A 332 -13.13 -2.09 6.58
C ILE A 332 -11.70 -1.59 6.79
N LYS A 333 -11.17 -0.80 5.86
CA LYS A 333 -9.85 -0.15 5.96
C LYS A 333 -10.03 1.30 6.36
N VAL A 334 -9.88 1.58 7.65
CA VAL A 334 -10.22 2.86 8.25
C VAL A 334 -8.97 3.70 8.48
N THR A 335 -8.74 4.69 7.64
CA THR A 335 -7.66 5.65 7.82
C THR A 335 -8.10 6.76 8.77
N VAL A 336 -7.47 6.80 9.94
CA VAL A 336 -7.67 7.81 10.99
C VAL A 336 -6.68 8.93 10.80
N MET A 337 -7.16 10.16 10.77
CA MET A 337 -6.35 11.39 10.64
C MET A 337 -6.14 12.03 12.00
N THR A 338 -4.89 12.42 12.29
CA THR A 338 -4.56 13.19 13.48
C THR A 338 -4.57 14.69 13.17
N PRO A 339 -4.81 15.59 14.17
CA PRO A 339 -4.75 17.03 13.98
C PRO A 339 -3.38 17.49 13.45
N GLY A 340 -3.35 18.54 12.61
CA GLY A 340 -2.11 19.16 12.14
C GLY A 340 -2.04 19.41 10.63
N ILE A 341 -2.88 18.75 9.85
CA ILE A 341 -2.96 18.94 8.40
C ILE A 341 -4.42 19.03 7.96
N THR A 342 -4.72 19.88 6.99
CA THR A 342 -6.06 19.95 6.37
C THR A 342 -6.20 18.90 5.27
N LYS A 343 -7.43 18.60 4.86
CA LYS A 343 -7.71 17.70 3.71
C LYS A 343 -7.02 18.13 2.41
N GLN A 344 -6.75 19.44 2.25
CA GLN A 344 -6.01 20.00 1.11
C GLN A 344 -4.47 19.98 1.32
N GLY A 345 -3.97 19.36 2.39
CA GLY A 345 -2.54 19.23 2.66
C GLY A 345 -1.87 20.48 3.23
N ARG A 346 -2.64 21.46 3.72
CA ARG A 346 -2.07 22.64 4.39
C ARG A 346 -1.75 22.31 5.85
N MET A 347 -0.51 22.53 6.24
CA MET A 347 -0.08 22.37 7.64
C MET A 347 -0.74 23.45 8.51
N ARG A 348 -1.34 23.05 9.62
CA ARG A 348 -1.89 23.95 10.64
C ARG A 348 -0.75 24.53 11.50
N ASN A 349 -1.05 25.49 12.37
CA ASN A 349 -0.05 26.05 13.29
C ASN A 349 0.28 25.11 14.45
N TRP A 350 -0.58 24.17 14.75
CA TRP A 350 -0.39 23.11 15.75
C TRP A 350 -0.85 21.77 15.18
N GLY A 351 -0.36 20.70 15.75
CA GLY A 351 -0.76 19.36 15.31
C GLY A 351 -0.14 18.26 16.14
N ILE A 352 -0.69 17.07 15.99
CA ILE A 352 -0.26 15.85 16.69
C ILE A 352 0.24 14.85 15.64
N PRO A 353 1.55 14.68 15.48
CA PRO A 353 2.09 13.65 14.57
C PRO A 353 1.59 12.26 14.92
N ALA A 354 1.17 11.51 13.92
CA ALA A 354 0.53 10.21 14.12
C ALA A 354 1.46 9.19 14.83
N THR A 355 2.78 9.31 14.66
CA THR A 355 3.74 8.43 15.34
C THR A 355 3.64 8.52 16.86
N ILE A 356 3.27 9.68 17.43
CA ILE A 356 3.06 9.82 18.89
C ILE A 356 1.84 9.00 19.30
N VAL A 357 0.72 9.12 18.57
CA VAL A 357 -0.52 8.40 18.85
C VAL A 357 -0.34 6.90 18.68
N THR A 358 0.30 6.48 17.60
CA THR A 358 0.51 5.05 17.32
C THR A 358 1.49 4.38 18.26
N THR A 359 2.50 5.12 18.76
CA THR A 359 3.38 4.65 19.83
C THR A 359 2.60 4.48 21.12
N PHE A 360 1.74 5.45 21.48
CA PHE A 360 0.85 5.34 22.65
C PHE A 360 -0.08 4.14 22.58
N LEU A 361 -0.69 3.90 21.43
CA LEU A 361 -1.59 2.75 21.20
C LEU A 361 -0.82 1.44 21.30
N ARG A 362 0.36 1.35 20.70
CA ARG A 362 1.22 0.16 20.73
C ARG A 362 1.61 -0.23 22.14
N ASP A 363 1.98 0.74 22.98
CA ASP A 363 2.36 0.51 24.38
C ASP A 363 1.17 0.00 25.22
N ARG A 364 -0.07 0.12 24.69
CA ARG A 364 -1.33 -0.41 25.24
C ARG A 364 -1.86 -1.64 24.53
N GLY A 365 -1.02 -2.27 23.71
CA GLY A 365 -1.36 -3.51 23.01
C GLY A 365 -2.21 -3.35 21.77
N ILE A 366 -2.39 -2.12 21.26
CA ILE A 366 -3.11 -1.83 20.01
C ILE A 366 -2.09 -1.53 18.92
N VAL A 367 -1.92 -2.46 17.99
CA VAL A 367 -1.01 -2.31 16.85
C VAL A 367 -1.82 -1.90 15.63
N VAL A 368 -1.48 -0.75 15.05
CA VAL A 368 -2.07 -0.25 13.81
C VAL A 368 -1.37 -0.87 12.60
N GLU A 369 -2.08 -1.01 11.49
CA GLU A 369 -1.54 -1.61 10.27
C GLU A 369 -0.51 -0.75 9.56
N LYS A 370 -0.71 0.56 9.58
CA LYS A 370 0.17 1.53 8.93
C LYS A 370 0.13 2.82 9.73
N SER A 371 1.28 3.45 9.89
CA SER A 371 1.40 4.81 10.41
C SER A 371 1.94 5.73 9.31
N GLY A 372 1.33 6.90 9.14
CA GLY A 372 1.82 8.01 8.34
C GLY A 372 2.33 9.14 9.25
N HIS A 373 2.59 10.33 8.69
CA HIS A 373 2.96 11.48 9.52
C HIS A 373 1.77 12.07 10.29
N TYR A 374 0.57 12.07 9.67
CA TYR A 374 -0.68 12.57 10.25
C TYR A 374 -1.85 11.62 10.01
N SER A 375 -1.58 10.35 9.79
CA SER A 375 -2.61 9.32 9.63
C SER A 375 -2.12 7.98 10.10
N PHE A 376 -3.05 7.11 10.48
CA PHE A 376 -2.78 5.70 10.71
C PHE A 376 -3.96 4.86 10.25
N LEU A 377 -3.69 3.62 9.87
CA LEU A 377 -4.68 2.70 9.34
C LEU A 377 -5.10 1.69 10.39
N ILE A 378 -6.39 1.58 10.61
CA ILE A 378 -7.04 0.51 11.36
C ILE A 378 -7.67 -0.46 10.37
N LEU A 379 -7.41 -1.74 10.54
CA LEU A 379 -8.00 -2.81 9.75
C LEU A 379 -9.04 -3.55 10.57
N PHE A 380 -10.29 -3.55 10.09
CA PHE A 380 -11.33 -4.43 10.60
C PHE A 380 -11.20 -5.78 9.89
N SER A 381 -10.85 -6.82 10.62
CA SER A 381 -10.63 -8.17 10.06
C SER A 381 -11.70 -9.14 10.54
N LEU A 382 -11.85 -10.25 9.83
CA LEU A 382 -12.70 -11.37 10.26
C LEU A 382 -12.33 -11.82 11.68
N GLY A 383 -13.36 -12.03 12.50
CA GLY A 383 -13.17 -12.45 13.90
C GLY A 383 -12.79 -11.32 14.85
N LEU A 384 -12.84 -10.07 14.41
CA LEU A 384 -12.79 -8.94 15.33
C LEU A 384 -14.01 -9.00 16.25
N THR A 385 -13.77 -9.24 17.55
CA THR A 385 -14.86 -9.32 18.53
C THR A 385 -15.47 -7.95 18.76
N LYS A 386 -16.81 -7.91 18.89
CA LYS A 386 -17.55 -6.73 19.35
C LYS A 386 -16.91 -6.22 20.64
N GLY A 387 -16.53 -4.95 20.68
CA GLY A 387 -15.86 -4.33 21.84
C GLY A 387 -14.41 -3.93 21.60
N LYS A 388 -13.68 -4.54 20.66
CA LYS A 388 -12.31 -4.08 20.34
C LYS A 388 -12.29 -2.68 19.74
N SER A 389 -13.28 -2.32 18.95
CA SER A 389 -13.47 -0.94 18.47
C SER A 389 -13.74 0.04 19.64
N GLY A 390 -14.47 -0.39 20.66
CA GLY A 390 -14.69 0.35 21.90
C GLY A 390 -13.40 0.56 22.69
N THR A 391 -12.54 -0.47 22.78
CA THR A 391 -11.22 -0.35 23.43
C THR A 391 -10.35 0.69 22.71
N LEU A 392 -10.31 0.67 21.37
CA LEU A 392 -9.58 1.65 20.59
C LEU A 392 -10.11 3.08 20.87
N LEU A 393 -11.44 3.26 20.87
CA LEU A 393 -12.06 4.56 21.18
C LEU A 393 -11.68 5.02 22.60
N ALA A 394 -11.74 4.15 23.60
CA ALA A 394 -11.35 4.47 24.98
C ALA A 394 -9.89 4.91 25.07
N GLU A 395 -8.98 4.25 24.35
CA GLU A 395 -7.56 4.64 24.35
C GLU A 395 -7.33 5.96 23.58
N LEU A 396 -8.08 6.25 22.52
CA LEU A 396 -8.02 7.55 21.85
C LEU A 396 -8.53 8.68 22.77
N PHE A 397 -9.58 8.43 23.57
CA PHE A 397 -10.02 9.37 24.61
C PHE A 397 -8.99 9.55 25.72
N THR A 398 -8.36 8.47 26.16
CA THR A 398 -7.28 8.52 27.15
C THR A 398 -6.11 9.35 26.62
N PHE A 399 -5.73 9.15 25.36
CA PHE A 399 -4.71 9.97 24.71
C PHE A 399 -5.10 11.46 24.69
N LYS A 400 -6.35 11.75 24.26
CA LYS A 400 -6.86 13.13 24.23
C LYS A 400 -6.81 13.76 25.61
N LYS A 401 -7.27 13.07 26.66
CA LYS A 401 -7.24 13.56 28.03
C LYS A 401 -5.80 13.90 28.47
N LEU A 402 -4.85 12.96 28.28
CA LEU A 402 -3.44 13.19 28.64
C LEU A 402 -2.84 14.37 27.86
N PHE A 403 -3.21 14.52 26.60
CA PHE A 403 -2.76 15.65 25.78
C PHE A 403 -3.35 16.97 26.26
N ASP A 404 -4.66 17.04 26.54
CA ASP A 404 -5.36 18.23 26.99
C ASP A 404 -4.90 18.67 28.41
N GLU A 405 -4.53 17.73 29.25
CA GLU A 405 -3.95 17.94 30.59
C GLU A 405 -2.45 18.26 30.53
N ASN A 406 -1.84 18.19 29.34
CA ASN A 406 -0.41 18.38 29.12
C ASN A 406 0.46 17.49 30.01
N ALA A 407 0.15 16.17 30.05
CA ALA A 407 0.80 15.19 30.90
C ALA A 407 2.33 15.13 30.69
N PRO A 408 3.13 14.90 31.74
CA PRO A 408 4.55 14.61 31.62
C PRO A 408 4.79 13.41 30.72
N LEU A 409 5.85 13.42 29.90
CA LEU A 409 6.16 12.30 29.03
C LEU A 409 6.50 11.01 29.80
N ASP A 410 7.00 11.13 31.02
CA ASP A 410 7.30 9.97 31.87
C ASP A 410 6.03 9.18 32.25
N ASP A 411 4.90 9.86 32.38
CA ASP A 411 3.59 9.23 32.62
C ASP A 411 3.02 8.56 31.35
N VAL A 412 3.39 9.07 30.17
CA VAL A 412 2.84 8.64 28.88
C VAL A 412 3.73 7.58 28.21
N PHE A 413 5.05 7.78 28.23
CA PHE A 413 6.08 6.96 27.56
C PHE A 413 7.27 6.66 28.48
N PRO A 414 7.07 5.99 29.64
CA PRO A 414 8.12 5.78 30.64
C PRO A 414 9.36 5.08 30.07
N ASP A 415 9.20 4.10 29.20
CA ASP A 415 10.31 3.36 28.60
C ASP A 415 11.16 4.24 27.65
N ILE A 416 10.53 5.14 26.90
CA ILE A 416 11.23 6.09 26.02
C ILE A 416 11.99 7.12 26.85
N VAL A 417 11.36 7.66 27.88
CA VAL A 417 12.01 8.62 28.80
C VAL A 417 13.19 7.97 29.52
N LYS A 418 13.03 6.75 30.00
CA LYS A 418 14.11 5.98 30.64
C LYS A 418 15.30 5.74 29.70
N LYS A 419 15.06 5.47 28.43
CA LYS A 419 16.12 5.29 27.41
C LYS A 419 16.78 6.60 27.02
N HIS A 420 16.05 7.72 27.04
CA HIS A 420 16.50 9.03 26.58
C HIS A 420 16.24 10.15 27.59
N PRO A 421 16.71 10.03 28.87
CA PRO A 421 16.35 10.92 29.97
C PRO A 421 16.82 12.37 29.75
N LYS A 422 17.97 12.55 29.10
CA LYS A 422 18.52 13.89 28.80
C LYS A 422 17.62 14.65 27.81
N LYS A 423 16.89 13.93 26.98
CA LYS A 423 16.03 14.52 25.95
C LYS A 423 14.61 14.75 26.46
N TYR A 424 14.03 13.76 27.10
CA TYR A 424 12.60 13.69 27.40
C TYR A 424 12.24 13.84 28.86
N GLY A 425 13.22 13.76 29.79
CA GLY A 425 12.96 13.66 31.22
C GLY A 425 12.26 14.87 31.87
N ARG A 426 12.11 15.97 31.17
CA ARG A 426 11.37 17.17 31.65
C ARG A 426 10.32 17.63 30.64
N MET A 427 10.08 16.86 29.59
CA MET A 427 9.21 17.22 28.49
C MET A 427 7.78 16.76 28.75
N THR A 428 6.82 17.53 28.30
CA THR A 428 5.41 17.15 28.31
C THR A 428 4.96 16.61 26.94
N LEU A 429 3.77 16.02 26.89
CA LEU A 429 3.20 15.47 25.68
C LEU A 429 2.94 16.55 24.62
N GLN A 430 2.47 17.73 25.04
CA GLN A 430 2.26 18.86 24.12
C GLN A 430 3.58 19.40 23.58
N GLU A 431 4.63 19.52 24.43
CA GLU A 431 5.95 19.98 24.00
C GLU A 431 6.60 19.04 22.98
N LEU A 432 6.48 17.70 23.18
CA LEU A 432 6.93 16.74 22.18
C LEU A 432 6.20 16.92 20.86
N SER A 433 4.87 17.01 20.93
CA SER A 433 4.00 17.16 19.77
C SER A 433 4.32 18.44 19.00
N GLU A 434 4.47 19.57 19.69
CA GLU A 434 4.82 20.87 19.11
C GLU A 434 6.18 20.82 18.41
N GLN A 435 7.22 20.29 19.07
CA GLN A 435 8.55 20.18 18.48
C GLN A 435 8.56 19.31 17.23
N MET A 436 7.84 18.19 17.28
CA MET A 436 7.76 17.25 16.14
C MET A 436 6.92 17.85 15.00
N HIS A 437 5.77 18.46 15.32
CA HIS A 437 4.93 19.14 14.34
C HIS A 437 5.65 20.31 13.65
N GLU A 438 6.36 21.12 14.42
CA GLU A 438 7.13 22.26 13.86
C GLU A 438 8.23 21.77 12.93
N TYR A 439 8.91 20.65 13.28
CA TYR A 439 9.92 20.05 12.43
C TYR A 439 9.32 19.58 11.09
N LEU A 440 8.21 18.85 11.13
CA LEU A 440 7.47 18.38 9.95
C LEU A 440 6.97 19.56 9.09
N ARG A 441 6.49 20.62 9.72
CA ARG A 441 5.99 21.82 9.07
C ARG A 441 7.12 22.59 8.37
N LYS A 442 8.25 22.79 9.03
CA LYS A 442 9.45 23.43 8.43
C LYS A 442 9.99 22.64 7.24
N ALA A 443 9.97 21.33 7.32
CA ALA A 443 10.32 20.43 6.22
C ALA A 443 9.29 20.43 5.07
N ARG A 444 8.11 21.05 5.24
CA ARG A 444 7.00 21.03 4.28
C ARG A 444 6.62 19.62 3.88
N ILE A 445 6.52 18.72 4.86
CA ILE A 445 6.44 17.27 4.63
C ILE A 445 5.29 16.87 3.67
N ALA A 446 4.14 17.52 3.73
CA ALA A 446 3.02 17.23 2.82
C ALA A 446 3.41 17.43 1.34
N ARG A 447 4.19 18.49 1.05
CA ARG A 447 4.70 18.73 -0.31
C ARG A 447 5.80 17.74 -0.68
N VAL A 448 6.73 17.48 0.24
CA VAL A 448 7.82 16.52 0.02
C VAL A 448 7.27 15.15 -0.33
N LEU A 449 6.29 14.64 0.42
CA LEU A 449 5.65 13.36 0.15
C LEU A 449 4.96 13.29 -1.22
N LYS A 450 4.33 14.38 -1.65
CA LYS A 450 3.74 14.47 -3.00
C LYS A 450 4.84 14.47 -4.07
N ASP A 451 5.87 15.30 -3.89
CA ASP A 451 6.92 15.52 -4.89
C ASP A 451 7.85 14.30 -5.06
N VAL A 452 8.13 13.55 -3.98
CA VAL A 452 9.01 12.35 -4.00
C VAL A 452 8.53 11.28 -4.99
N TYR A 453 7.22 11.19 -5.21
CA TYR A 453 6.63 10.16 -6.08
C TYR A 453 6.08 10.73 -7.40
N SER A 454 6.23 12.04 -7.63
CA SER A 454 5.72 12.70 -8.86
C SER A 454 6.57 12.43 -10.09
N GLN A 455 7.84 12.10 -9.88
CA GLN A 455 8.80 11.80 -10.95
C GLN A 455 9.45 10.45 -10.68
N ALA A 456 9.35 9.54 -11.64
CA ALA A 456 10.05 8.26 -11.57
C ALA A 456 11.54 8.47 -11.82
N PRO A 457 12.45 7.83 -11.05
CA PRO A 457 13.86 7.78 -11.36
C PRO A 457 14.14 7.13 -12.73
N GLU A 458 15.24 7.53 -13.34
CA GLU A 458 15.68 6.97 -14.62
C GLU A 458 16.10 5.50 -14.46
N GLN A 459 15.51 4.60 -15.25
CA GLN A 459 15.93 3.21 -15.33
C GLN A 459 17.14 3.09 -16.27
N VAL A 460 18.31 2.78 -15.74
CA VAL A 460 19.58 2.68 -16.51
C VAL A 460 20.15 1.27 -16.55
N MET A 461 19.57 0.36 -15.80
CA MET A 461 20.02 -1.03 -15.68
C MET A 461 18.84 -1.95 -15.36
N LEU A 462 18.84 -3.16 -15.90
CA LEU A 462 17.87 -4.19 -15.52
C LEU A 462 17.99 -4.51 -14.03
N PRO A 463 16.89 -4.66 -13.29
CA PRO A 463 16.92 -5.06 -11.89
C PRO A 463 17.69 -6.35 -11.63
N ALA A 464 17.60 -7.33 -12.55
CA ALA A 464 18.37 -8.58 -12.48
C ALA A 464 19.88 -8.32 -12.52
N ARG A 465 20.34 -7.39 -13.38
CA ARG A 465 21.75 -7.01 -13.46
C ARG A 465 22.19 -6.26 -12.21
N ALA A 466 21.39 -5.31 -11.72
CA ALA A 466 21.70 -4.59 -10.48
C ALA A 466 21.88 -5.56 -9.31
N TYR A 467 21.04 -6.60 -9.23
CA TYR A 467 21.18 -7.67 -8.24
C TYR A 467 22.45 -8.50 -8.44
N SER A 468 22.83 -8.82 -9.69
CA SER A 468 24.08 -9.51 -9.99
C SER A 468 25.31 -8.69 -9.57
N GLU A 469 25.31 -7.36 -9.79
CA GLU A 469 26.37 -6.48 -9.31
C GLU A 469 26.49 -6.52 -7.77
N LEU A 470 25.35 -6.56 -7.07
CA LEU A 470 25.32 -6.70 -5.60
C LEU A 470 25.95 -8.04 -5.14
N VAL A 471 25.57 -9.16 -5.77
CA VAL A 471 26.08 -10.49 -5.43
C VAL A 471 27.57 -10.64 -5.73
N ASN A 472 28.03 -10.06 -6.84
CA ASN A 472 29.44 -10.10 -7.25
C ASN A 472 30.34 -9.14 -6.47
N GLY A 473 29.78 -8.33 -5.54
CA GLY A 473 30.56 -7.38 -4.77
C GLY A 473 30.93 -6.09 -5.51
N ASN A 474 30.36 -5.84 -6.70
CA ASN A 474 30.57 -4.64 -7.51
C ASN A 474 29.73 -3.45 -7.02
N THR A 475 29.47 -3.41 -5.73
CA THR A 475 28.68 -2.36 -5.09
C THR A 475 29.38 -1.82 -3.87
N GLU A 476 29.09 -0.58 -3.53
CA GLU A 476 29.59 0.08 -2.33
C GLU A 476 28.45 0.67 -1.49
N LEU A 477 28.70 0.83 -0.20
CA LEU A 477 27.78 1.51 0.70
C LEU A 477 27.97 3.02 0.59
N VAL A 478 27.03 3.67 -0.09
CA VAL A 478 27.05 5.12 -0.31
C VAL A 478 26.16 5.79 0.73
N ARG A 479 26.65 6.90 1.28
CA ARG A 479 25.89 7.71 2.21
C ARG A 479 24.72 8.39 1.48
N ILE A 480 23.55 8.47 2.14
CA ILE A 480 22.34 9.05 1.50
C ILE A 480 22.54 10.49 1.00
N ARG A 481 23.48 11.26 1.57
CA ARG A 481 23.84 12.62 1.12
C ARG A 481 24.66 12.64 -0.18
N GLU A 482 25.23 11.51 -0.57
CA GLU A 482 26.16 11.34 -1.68
C GLU A 482 25.56 10.51 -2.83
N LEU A 483 24.23 10.33 -2.83
CA LEU A 483 23.53 9.47 -3.79
C LEU A 483 23.36 10.10 -5.18
N GLN A 484 23.62 11.39 -5.34
CA GLN A 484 23.43 12.07 -6.62
C GLN A 484 24.20 11.35 -7.75
N ASN A 485 23.51 11.04 -8.84
CA ASN A 485 23.98 10.31 -10.01
C ASN A 485 24.36 8.83 -9.77
N ARG A 486 24.21 8.31 -8.56
CA ARG A 486 24.50 6.91 -8.24
C ARG A 486 23.36 6.01 -8.73
N ILE A 487 23.70 4.77 -9.09
CA ILE A 487 22.74 3.73 -9.51
C ILE A 487 22.45 2.85 -8.30
N SER A 488 21.18 2.73 -7.92
CA SER A 488 20.79 1.90 -6.78
C SER A 488 20.91 0.41 -7.12
N ALA A 489 21.55 -0.36 -6.25
CA ALA A 489 21.59 -1.82 -6.37
C ALA A 489 20.45 -2.51 -5.60
N VAL A 490 19.74 -1.78 -4.76
CA VAL A 490 18.66 -2.30 -3.91
C VAL A 490 17.43 -1.40 -3.99
N MET A 491 16.28 -1.97 -3.63
CA MET A 491 15.05 -1.21 -3.45
C MET A 491 15.08 -0.47 -2.11
N VAL A 492 14.75 0.83 -2.10
CA VAL A 492 14.61 1.62 -0.87
C VAL A 492 13.15 1.95 -0.64
N VAL A 493 12.62 1.53 0.51
CA VAL A 493 11.21 1.64 0.87
C VAL A 493 11.08 2.29 2.24
N PRO A 494 10.66 3.56 2.32
CA PRO A 494 10.32 4.19 3.59
C PRO A 494 8.96 3.72 4.13
N TYR A 495 8.86 3.52 5.43
CA TYR A 495 7.61 3.32 6.16
C TYR A 495 7.45 4.44 7.20
N PRO A 496 6.51 5.35 7.07
CA PRO A 496 5.53 5.47 6.00
C PRO A 496 6.13 5.89 4.67
N PRO A 497 5.47 5.62 3.54
CA PRO A 497 4.17 4.98 3.38
C PRO A 497 4.22 3.50 2.96
N GLY A 498 5.42 2.92 2.82
CA GLY A 498 5.60 1.54 2.38
C GLY A 498 5.67 1.36 0.86
N ILE A 499 5.98 2.44 0.11
CA ILE A 499 6.19 2.40 -1.33
C ILE A 499 7.67 2.64 -1.66
N PRO A 500 8.23 1.91 -2.63
CA PRO A 500 9.59 2.16 -3.08
C PRO A 500 9.77 3.57 -3.64
N VAL A 501 10.76 4.30 -3.12
CA VAL A 501 11.19 5.59 -3.68
C VAL A 501 12.19 5.39 -4.81
N ILE A 502 12.95 4.29 -4.77
CA ILE A 502 13.85 3.88 -5.85
C ILE A 502 13.88 2.35 -5.97
N MET A 503 14.02 1.86 -7.19
CA MET A 503 14.13 0.44 -7.53
C MET A 503 15.56 0.07 -7.91
N PRO A 504 15.95 -1.23 -7.84
CA PRO A 504 17.26 -1.66 -8.32
C PRO A 504 17.46 -1.33 -9.80
N GLY A 505 18.60 -0.75 -10.14
CA GLY A 505 18.94 -0.33 -11.49
C GLY A 505 18.46 1.07 -11.88
N GLU A 506 17.78 1.77 -10.98
CA GLU A 506 17.43 3.18 -11.15
C GLU A 506 18.55 4.12 -10.67
N ARG A 507 18.65 5.28 -11.30
CA ARG A 507 19.63 6.33 -10.99
C ARG A 507 18.98 7.46 -10.19
N TYR A 508 19.69 7.97 -9.18
CA TYR A 508 19.36 9.19 -8.45
C TYR A 508 19.74 10.42 -9.28
N THR A 509 18.85 10.89 -10.15
CA THR A 509 19.11 12.03 -11.03
C THR A 509 18.88 13.39 -10.34
N PRO A 510 19.33 14.51 -10.90
CA PRO A 510 19.01 15.85 -10.39
C PRO A 510 17.51 16.13 -10.31
N GLU A 511 16.70 15.58 -11.22
CA GLU A 511 15.25 15.71 -11.28
C GLU A 511 14.60 15.00 -10.08
N THR A 512 15.19 13.92 -9.62
CA THR A 512 14.70 13.12 -8.47
C THR A 512 15.38 13.46 -7.14
N LYS A 513 16.03 14.63 -7.03
CA LYS A 513 16.68 15.12 -5.79
C LYS A 513 15.76 15.11 -4.57
N ARG A 514 14.42 15.14 -4.76
CA ARG A 514 13.43 15.05 -3.68
C ARG A 514 13.50 13.73 -2.94
N ILE A 515 13.94 12.65 -3.59
CA ILE A 515 14.20 11.37 -2.93
C ILE A 515 15.32 11.53 -1.90
N ILE A 516 16.44 12.13 -2.30
CA ILE A 516 17.60 12.36 -1.42
C ILE A 516 17.21 13.30 -0.27
N GLU A 517 16.48 14.37 -0.56
CA GLU A 517 15.97 15.31 0.46
C GLU A 517 15.08 14.59 1.48
N TYR A 518 14.21 13.69 1.02
CA TYR A 518 13.33 12.92 1.90
C TYR A 518 14.10 11.91 2.76
N LEU A 519 15.07 11.20 2.20
CA LEU A 519 15.93 10.28 2.96
C LEU A 519 16.75 11.04 4.03
N ASN A 520 17.30 12.20 3.69
CA ASN A 520 18.01 13.06 4.65
C ASN A 520 17.10 13.58 5.75
N PHE A 521 15.88 14.01 5.38
CA PHE A 521 14.86 14.40 6.35
C PHE A 521 14.58 13.28 7.35
N SER A 522 14.45 12.04 6.87
CA SER A 522 14.17 10.88 7.72
C SER A 522 15.35 10.55 8.64
N GLU A 523 16.60 10.61 8.16
CA GLU A 523 17.81 10.46 9.01
C GLU A 523 17.83 11.52 10.12
N ASP A 524 17.55 12.77 9.77
CA ASP A 524 17.55 13.86 10.73
C ASP A 524 16.38 13.76 11.72
N PHE A 525 15.20 13.31 11.28
CA PHE A 525 14.04 13.05 12.12
C PHE A 525 14.36 11.98 13.18
N ASP A 526 14.92 10.84 12.76
CA ASP A 526 15.23 9.72 13.65
C ASP A 526 16.32 10.07 14.68
N ASN A 527 17.28 10.93 14.30
CA ASN A 527 18.27 11.45 15.25
C ASN A 527 17.65 12.47 16.22
N ARG A 528 16.62 13.20 15.76
CA ARG A 528 15.99 14.24 16.56
C ARG A 528 14.95 13.69 17.52
N PHE A 529 14.27 12.60 17.16
CA PHE A 529 13.17 12.04 17.93
C PHE A 529 13.39 10.53 18.20
N PRO A 530 14.48 10.17 18.93
CA PRO A 530 14.76 8.76 19.24
C PRO A 530 13.61 8.15 20.05
N GLY A 531 13.19 6.92 19.67
CA GLY A 531 12.00 6.23 20.18
C GLY A 531 10.76 6.40 19.32
N PHE A 532 10.80 7.31 18.34
CA PHE A 532 9.72 7.58 17.36
C PHE A 532 10.20 7.44 15.92
N GLU A 533 11.20 6.59 15.69
CA GLU A 533 11.84 6.41 14.40
C GLU A 533 10.91 5.80 13.36
N ASN A 534 11.15 6.16 12.10
CA ASN A 534 10.52 5.54 10.96
C ASN A 534 11.28 4.28 10.52
N GLU A 535 10.58 3.28 10.03
CA GLU A 535 11.21 2.10 9.45
C GLU A 535 11.59 2.37 7.99
N MET A 536 12.84 2.00 7.62
CA MET A 536 13.35 2.16 6.26
C MET A 536 14.02 0.89 5.76
N HIS A 537 13.38 0.24 4.79
CA HIS A 537 13.97 -0.92 4.12
C HIS A 537 14.95 -0.49 3.02
N GLY A 538 16.00 -1.29 2.83
CA GLY A 538 17.05 -1.02 1.84
C GLY A 538 18.15 -0.07 2.31
N LEU A 539 18.04 0.46 3.53
CA LEU A 539 19.08 1.25 4.17
C LEU A 539 19.86 0.45 5.21
N LYS A 540 21.12 0.79 5.37
CA LYS A 540 21.99 0.35 6.46
C LYS A 540 22.25 1.52 7.39
N VAL A 541 22.04 1.30 8.68
CA VAL A 541 22.28 2.31 9.71
C VAL A 541 23.62 2.06 10.37
N LYS A 542 24.48 3.08 10.42
CA LYS A 542 25.73 3.09 11.19
C LYS A 542 25.69 4.26 12.17
N LEU A 543 26.34 4.11 13.31
CA LEU A 543 26.52 5.21 14.26
C LEU A 543 27.85 5.91 13.95
N ASP A 544 27.84 7.25 13.95
CA ASP A 544 29.05 8.04 13.86
C ASP A 544 29.74 8.22 15.23
N SER A 545 30.87 8.90 15.28
CA SER A 545 31.63 9.18 16.51
C SER A 545 30.85 9.92 17.59
N ASN A 546 29.77 10.60 17.21
CA ASN A 546 28.86 11.32 18.10
C ASN A 546 27.60 10.51 18.44
N ASN A 547 27.60 9.20 18.17
CA ASN A 547 26.49 8.27 18.38
C ASN A 547 25.21 8.68 17.61
N LYS A 548 25.34 9.38 16.47
CA LYS A 548 24.24 9.72 15.58
C LYS A 548 24.09 8.68 14.49
N LYS A 549 22.86 8.33 14.18
CA LYS A 549 22.50 7.44 13.06
C LYS A 549 22.91 8.08 11.74
N ARG A 550 23.54 7.28 10.87
CA ARG A 550 23.92 7.64 9.52
C ARG A 550 23.41 6.57 8.57
N TYR A 551 22.70 6.99 7.54
CA TYR A 551 22.04 6.10 6.60
C TYR A 551 22.88 5.91 5.36
N TYR A 552 22.96 4.66 4.90
CA TYR A 552 23.68 4.22 3.71
C TYR A 552 22.81 3.27 2.90
N THR A 553 23.01 3.23 1.59
CA THR A 553 22.41 2.23 0.72
C THR A 553 23.46 1.65 -0.23
N TYR A 554 23.19 0.46 -0.76
CA TYR A 554 24.06 -0.14 -1.75
C TYR A 554 23.81 0.49 -3.12
N CYS A 555 24.88 1.06 -3.70
CA CYS A 555 24.91 1.55 -5.07
C CYS A 555 26.00 0.80 -5.85
N ARG A 556 25.87 0.75 -7.17
CA ARG A 556 26.93 0.27 -8.05
C ARG A 556 28.20 1.09 -7.85
N SER A 557 29.38 0.44 -7.82
CA SER A 557 30.66 1.11 -7.66
C SER A 557 30.98 2.00 -8.86
N GLU A 558 31.61 3.15 -8.65
CA GLU A 558 31.93 4.13 -9.70
C GLU A 558 32.92 3.58 -10.72
N GLU A 559 33.90 2.80 -10.30
CA GLU A 559 34.89 2.14 -11.18
C GLU A 559 34.21 1.29 -12.26
N HIS A 560 33.07 0.65 -11.94
CA HIS A 560 32.29 -0.13 -12.89
C HIS A 560 31.25 0.71 -13.66
N THR A 561 30.97 1.94 -13.24
CA THR A 561 30.01 2.83 -13.93
C THR A 561 30.61 3.41 -15.21
N SER A 562 31.91 3.68 -15.25
CA SER A 562 32.63 4.16 -16.42
C SER A 562 32.65 3.16 -17.59
N GLU A 563 32.58 1.85 -17.35
CA GLU A 563 32.51 0.82 -18.39
C GLU A 563 31.20 0.79 -19.19
N LEU A 564 30.09 1.27 -18.62
CA LEU A 564 28.82 1.34 -19.33
C LEU A 564 28.76 2.54 -20.29
N GLN A 565 29.39 3.66 -19.95
CA GLN A 565 29.49 4.82 -20.83
C GLN A 565 30.35 4.51 -22.07
N SER A 566 31.41 3.73 -21.90
CA SER A 566 32.26 3.34 -23.02
C SER A 566 31.65 2.31 -23.98
N ARG A 567 30.61 1.55 -23.55
CA ARG A 567 29.90 0.57 -24.38
C ARG A 567 28.66 1.12 -25.07
N SER A 568 28.13 2.27 -24.64
CA SER A 568 27.06 2.98 -25.34
C SER A 568 27.56 3.85 -26.49
N ASP A 569 28.89 4.07 -26.57
CA ASP A 569 29.54 4.83 -27.61
C ASP A 569 30.19 3.93 -28.71
N LEU A 570 29.92 2.60 -28.63
CA LEU A 570 30.25 1.60 -29.65
C LEU A 570 28.98 0.95 -30.19
#